data_693ee6fab9fbb6f2828a7dde37dbecee
#
_entry.id   693ee6fab9fbb6f2828a7dde37dbecee
#
_cell.length_a   1.000
_cell.length_b   1.000
_cell.length_c   1.000
_cell.angle_alpha   90.00
_cell.angle_beta   90.00
_cell.angle_gamma   90.00
#
_symmetry.space_group_name_H-M   'P 1'
#
loop_
_entity.id
_entity.type
_entity.pdbx_description
1 polymer ?
#
loop_
_entity_poly.entity_id
_entity_poly.type
_entity_poly.pdbx_seq_one_letter_code
_entity_poly.pdbx_strand_id
1 'polypeptide(L)'
;VCVDHSTKGSNGVGRAVKAMDGESGSVLGDSYDAEQLSMMDEMCILVDEQDNAIGSASKVDCHLGSGKLHRAFSLLLFDSKDRLLIQKRAASKITFPSVWANSCCSHPLDVKGENEPEDGIGAKRAAIRKLQQELGVDPESVPLENFEFISRMLYKARADENWIEHELDHILFIRADVEVTPNPNEIDEFRWVSMDELEYLVSRSPANGELIAPWFQQIKHLFLDDWWGNFDDMSRFRDGKIHSVGDVTIREDSLLLHALENHRIEVEPRIRAALSKTNHERLQAAMLHLIDGGGKRLRAILPRLVAEATGRADEGLYDLGAAIEIIHNFTLVHDDIMDNDEVRRGRPAVHIAFDHPTAINAGDAMLAVSFEVLSESPHISAEHFRELVLIIGQMVRNVSEGQQMDMDFETQESVSESDYLTMISGKTAAMFTTTAKTGALLSGASAETIQCLAEWGENVGLCFQLMDDLIDATGDSDTLGKPACSDVIEGKKTLIAIHAHGQDETLLPTFHRVFGCGDHATSRDTLDSVLAELEAVGSIAYAKNKAMEHHALAHRCLDSLPESKAVSVLRELTDWQLIRIA
;
A
#
# COMPACT_ATOMS: atom_id res chain seq x y z
N VAL A 1 -10.11 -30.61 -65.34
CA VAL A 1 -11.28 -31.45 -65.67
C VAL A 1 -12.38 -30.93 -64.80
N CYS A 2 -13.37 -30.33 -65.45
CA CYS A 2 -14.67 -29.87 -64.93
C CYS A 2 -15.43 -30.96 -64.16
N VAL A 3 -16.30 -30.63 -63.31
CA VAL A 3 -17.75 -30.62 -63.49
C VAL A 3 -18.47 -29.90 -62.33
N ASP A 4 -19.28 -28.98 -62.71
CA ASP A 4 -20.33 -28.20 -62.10
C ASP A 4 -21.48 -29.11 -61.60
N HIS A 5 -22.16 -28.71 -60.51
CA HIS A 5 -23.62 -28.78 -60.43
C HIS A 5 -24.20 -27.97 -59.23
N SER A 6 -24.94 -27.01 -59.65
CA SER A 6 -25.89 -26.17 -58.90
C SER A 6 -27.02 -26.95 -58.24
N THR A 7 -27.58 -26.42 -57.12
CA THR A 7 -29.00 -25.97 -56.95
C THR A 7 -29.28 -25.36 -55.56
N LYS A 8 -29.79 -24.13 -55.57
CA LYS A 8 -30.95 -23.51 -54.88
C LYS A 8 -31.17 -23.98 -53.42
N GLY A 9 -31.21 -23.17 -52.40
CA GLY A 9 -31.73 -21.83 -52.22
C GLY A 9 -32.67 -21.85 -51.01
N SER A 10 -32.45 -21.03 -49.95
CA SER A 10 -33.53 -20.52 -49.10
C SER A 10 -33.06 -19.29 -48.31
N ASN A 11 -33.90 -18.27 -48.29
CA ASN A 11 -33.73 -16.97 -47.72
C ASN A 11 -33.51 -16.99 -46.20
N GLY A 12 -32.46 -16.34 -45.74
CA GLY A 12 -32.33 -15.88 -44.35
C GLY A 12 -31.83 -14.46 -44.38
N VAL A 13 -32.59 -13.59 -43.77
CA VAL A 13 -32.45 -12.13 -43.71
C VAL A 13 -31.12 -11.79 -43.03
N GLY A 14 -30.12 -11.46 -43.83
CA GLY A 14 -28.91 -10.82 -43.33
C GLY A 14 -29.16 -9.37 -42.95
N ARG A 15 -29.14 -9.05 -41.69
CA ARG A 15 -28.99 -7.68 -41.19
C ARG A 15 -27.53 -7.29 -41.47
N ALA A 16 -27.32 -6.36 -42.38
CA ALA A 16 -26.01 -5.76 -42.62
C ALA A 16 -25.55 -5.05 -41.34
N VAL A 17 -24.46 -5.53 -40.76
CA VAL A 17 -23.68 -4.79 -39.75
C VAL A 17 -22.99 -3.65 -40.51
N LYS A 18 -23.33 -2.41 -40.20
CA LYS A 18 -22.61 -1.23 -40.67
C LYS A 18 -21.19 -1.31 -40.14
N ALA A 19 -20.22 -1.32 -41.07
CA ALA A 19 -18.84 -1.07 -40.72
C ALA A 19 -18.73 0.30 -40.04
N MET A 20 -18.30 0.31 -38.79
CA MET A 20 -17.85 1.52 -38.12
C MET A 20 -16.34 1.66 -38.38
N ASP A 21 -15.98 2.74 -39.04
CA ASP A 21 -14.59 3.18 -39.21
C ASP A 21 -13.98 3.51 -37.85
N GLY A 22 -12.92 2.79 -37.44
CA GLY A 22 -12.15 3.09 -36.23
C GLY A 22 -11.35 1.87 -35.78
N GLU A 23 -10.25 2.09 -35.12
CA GLU A 23 -9.27 1.10 -34.64
C GLU A 23 -9.85 -0.05 -33.76
N SER A 24 -11.09 0.08 -33.29
CA SER A 24 -11.81 -0.90 -32.45
C SER A 24 -12.15 -2.23 -33.15
N GLY A 25 -12.30 -2.23 -34.48
CA GLY A 25 -12.72 -3.44 -35.24
C GLY A 25 -11.66 -4.54 -35.39
N SER A 26 -10.40 -4.27 -35.07
CA SER A 26 -9.29 -5.24 -35.18
C SER A 26 -8.90 -5.91 -33.86
N VAL A 27 -9.32 -5.38 -32.72
CA VAL A 27 -8.94 -5.87 -31.37
C VAL A 27 -9.93 -6.92 -30.87
N LEU A 28 -11.22 -6.80 -31.21
CA LEU A 28 -12.27 -7.79 -30.93
C LEU A 28 -12.29 -8.86 -32.03
N GLY A 29 -11.31 -9.77 -32.05
CA GLY A 29 -11.26 -10.89 -32.97
C GLY A 29 -12.10 -12.09 -32.52
N ASP A 30 -12.17 -13.15 -33.39
CA ASP A 30 -12.89 -14.41 -33.13
C ASP A 30 -12.38 -15.22 -31.90
N SER A 31 -11.47 -14.66 -31.11
CA SER A 31 -10.85 -15.31 -29.94
C SER A 31 -11.66 -15.15 -28.64
N TYR A 32 -12.64 -14.25 -28.59
CA TYR A 32 -13.44 -14.01 -27.40
C TYR A 32 -14.80 -14.72 -27.46
N ASP A 33 -15.36 -15.03 -26.30
CA ASP A 33 -16.69 -15.63 -26.18
C ASP A 33 -17.78 -14.70 -26.72
N ALA A 34 -18.77 -15.25 -27.45
CA ALA A 34 -19.82 -14.47 -28.14
C ALA A 34 -20.72 -13.71 -27.16
N GLU A 35 -20.97 -14.24 -25.96
CA GLU A 35 -21.75 -13.60 -24.92
C GLU A 35 -20.98 -12.43 -24.31
N GLN A 36 -19.69 -12.61 -24.03
CA GLN A 36 -18.79 -11.55 -23.58
C GLN A 36 -18.70 -10.42 -24.62
N LEU A 37 -18.59 -10.75 -25.91
CA LEU A 37 -18.57 -9.75 -26.98
C LEU A 37 -19.86 -8.94 -27.03
N SER A 38 -21.04 -9.57 -26.82
CA SER A 38 -22.31 -8.85 -26.86
C SER A 38 -22.46 -7.83 -25.72
N MET A 39 -21.83 -8.09 -24.56
CA MET A 39 -21.82 -7.16 -23.42
C MET A 39 -20.91 -5.96 -23.63
N MET A 40 -19.97 -6.02 -24.56
CA MET A 40 -19.08 -4.90 -24.87
C MET A 40 -19.78 -3.75 -25.63
N ASP A 41 -20.98 -4.00 -26.16
CA ASP A 41 -21.84 -2.97 -26.79
C ASP A 41 -22.68 -2.19 -25.75
N GLU A 42 -22.71 -2.61 -24.48
CA GLU A 42 -23.41 -1.89 -23.41
C GLU A 42 -22.89 -0.46 -23.25
N MET A 43 -23.80 0.50 -23.02
CA MET A 43 -23.45 1.92 -22.90
C MET A 43 -23.18 2.28 -21.43
N CYS A 44 -21.92 2.54 -21.11
CA CYS A 44 -21.47 3.00 -19.80
C CYS A 44 -21.66 4.52 -19.66
N ILE A 45 -21.84 5.01 -18.44
CA ILE A 45 -22.00 6.43 -18.11
C ILE A 45 -20.61 7.05 -17.99
N LEU A 46 -20.26 7.97 -18.88
CA LEU A 46 -19.02 8.75 -18.75
C LEU A 46 -19.20 9.82 -17.66
N VAL A 47 -18.18 9.98 -16.82
CA VAL A 47 -18.18 10.95 -15.72
C VAL A 47 -16.90 11.80 -15.73
N ASP A 48 -16.96 12.95 -15.04
CA ASP A 48 -15.76 13.68 -14.64
C ASP A 48 -15.24 13.18 -13.27
N GLU A 49 -14.12 13.71 -12.82
CA GLU A 49 -13.51 13.32 -11.53
C GLU A 49 -14.34 13.72 -10.30
N GLN A 50 -15.41 14.50 -10.48
CA GLN A 50 -16.38 14.86 -9.46
C GLN A 50 -17.66 14.02 -9.51
N ASP A 51 -17.69 12.95 -10.35
CA ASP A 51 -18.83 12.05 -10.56
C ASP A 51 -20.02 12.69 -11.30
N ASN A 52 -19.83 13.81 -11.99
CA ASN A 52 -20.88 14.36 -12.84
C ASN A 52 -20.94 13.60 -14.17
N ALA A 53 -22.13 13.16 -14.56
CA ALA A 53 -22.32 12.52 -15.87
C ALA A 53 -22.07 13.53 -17.01
N ILE A 54 -21.15 13.18 -17.92
CA ILE A 54 -20.74 14.01 -19.07
C ILE A 54 -21.11 13.40 -20.42
N GLY A 55 -21.69 12.21 -20.44
CA GLY A 55 -22.11 11.50 -21.63
C GLY A 55 -22.19 10.00 -21.44
N SER A 56 -22.16 9.25 -22.54
CA SER A 56 -22.06 7.80 -22.53
C SER A 56 -21.19 7.30 -23.68
N ALA A 57 -20.61 6.11 -23.51
CA ALA A 57 -19.82 5.42 -24.53
C ALA A 57 -20.02 3.91 -24.41
N SER A 58 -19.74 3.16 -25.48
CA SER A 58 -19.75 1.70 -25.43
C SER A 58 -18.71 1.20 -24.42
N LYS A 59 -18.97 0.06 -23.83
CA LYS A 59 -18.03 -0.59 -22.90
C LYS A 59 -16.68 -0.82 -23.57
N VAL A 60 -16.65 -1.18 -24.86
CA VAL A 60 -15.39 -1.26 -25.64
C VAL A 60 -14.64 0.06 -25.57
N ASP A 61 -15.30 1.18 -25.90
CA ASP A 61 -14.65 2.50 -25.93
C ASP A 61 -14.19 2.98 -24.55
N CYS A 62 -14.84 2.52 -23.48
CA CYS A 62 -14.47 2.82 -22.11
C CYS A 62 -13.20 2.07 -21.67
N HIS A 63 -12.97 0.87 -22.21
CA HIS A 63 -11.89 -0.02 -21.74
C HIS A 63 -10.73 -0.17 -22.72
N LEU A 64 -10.82 0.36 -23.94
CA LEU A 64 -9.75 0.20 -24.96
C LEU A 64 -8.69 1.32 -24.84
N GLY A 65 -7.43 0.94 -25.00
CA GLY A 65 -6.29 1.85 -25.11
C GLY A 65 -5.95 2.59 -23.81
N SER A 66 -6.25 3.89 -23.74
CA SER A 66 -6.05 4.70 -22.52
C SER A 66 -7.23 4.68 -21.55
N GLY A 67 -8.36 4.08 -21.96
CA GLY A 67 -9.61 4.06 -21.19
C GLY A 67 -10.29 5.44 -21.06
N LYS A 68 -11.60 5.46 -21.03
CA LYS A 68 -12.38 6.66 -20.70
C LYS A 68 -12.90 6.54 -19.28
N LEU A 69 -12.82 7.62 -18.49
CA LEU A 69 -13.37 7.64 -17.14
C LEU A 69 -14.88 7.43 -17.19
N HIS A 70 -15.35 6.40 -16.52
CA HIS A 70 -16.75 6.03 -16.49
C HIS A 70 -17.16 5.50 -15.11
N ARG A 71 -18.47 5.51 -14.84
CA ARG A 71 -19.01 5.07 -13.56
C ARG A 71 -19.05 3.55 -13.47
N ALA A 72 -18.57 3.02 -12.36
CA ALA A 72 -18.62 1.62 -11.99
C ALA A 72 -19.25 1.44 -10.60
N PHE A 73 -19.42 0.19 -10.16
CA PHE A 73 -19.73 -0.14 -8.78
C PHE A 73 -19.02 -1.41 -8.34
N SER A 74 -18.63 -1.41 -7.09
CA SER A 74 -18.16 -2.59 -6.35
C SER A 74 -19.11 -2.89 -5.20
N LEU A 75 -19.72 -4.07 -5.20
CA LEU A 75 -20.60 -4.53 -4.15
C LEU A 75 -19.86 -5.46 -3.17
N LEU A 76 -20.08 -5.21 -1.88
CA LEU A 76 -19.65 -6.04 -0.76
C LEU A 76 -20.90 -6.66 -0.13
N LEU A 77 -21.13 -7.96 -0.40
CA LEU A 77 -22.27 -8.73 0.11
C LEU A 77 -21.82 -9.62 1.27
N PHE A 78 -22.37 -9.36 2.45
CA PHE A 78 -22.11 -10.14 3.65
C PHE A 78 -23.32 -11.01 4.02
N ASP A 79 -23.05 -12.21 4.55
CA ASP A 79 -24.08 -13.06 5.12
C ASP A 79 -24.39 -12.72 6.61
N SER A 80 -25.36 -13.40 7.22
CA SER A 80 -25.70 -13.23 8.63
C SER A 80 -24.62 -13.69 9.60
N LYS A 81 -23.56 -14.35 9.12
CA LYS A 81 -22.39 -14.79 9.88
C LYS A 81 -21.18 -13.87 9.68
N ASP A 82 -21.39 -12.69 9.11
CA ASP A 82 -20.35 -11.69 8.81
C ASP A 82 -19.25 -12.19 7.85
N ARG A 83 -19.60 -13.11 6.93
CA ARG A 83 -18.69 -13.57 5.88
C ARG A 83 -18.97 -12.81 4.59
N LEU A 84 -17.90 -12.38 3.92
CA LEU A 84 -17.95 -11.73 2.62
C LEU A 84 -18.07 -12.77 1.50
N LEU A 85 -18.99 -12.57 0.57
CA LEU A 85 -18.99 -13.29 -0.69
C LEU A 85 -17.90 -12.73 -1.60
N ILE A 86 -16.97 -13.55 -2.05
CA ILE A 86 -15.99 -13.24 -3.09
C ILE A 86 -16.18 -14.15 -4.28
N GLN A 87 -15.83 -13.66 -5.47
CA GLN A 87 -15.98 -14.41 -6.73
C GLN A 87 -14.66 -14.47 -7.49
N LYS A 88 -14.42 -15.60 -8.16
CA LYS A 88 -13.36 -15.75 -9.15
C LYS A 88 -13.94 -15.51 -10.54
N ARG A 89 -13.47 -14.48 -11.22
CA ARG A 89 -13.92 -14.10 -12.56
C ARG A 89 -13.64 -15.23 -13.54
N ALA A 90 -14.58 -15.50 -14.45
CA ALA A 90 -14.40 -16.55 -15.44
C ALA A 90 -13.18 -16.31 -16.34
N ALA A 91 -12.53 -17.38 -16.77
CA ALA A 91 -11.42 -17.32 -17.71
C ALA A 91 -11.81 -16.73 -19.10
N SER A 92 -13.10 -16.72 -19.43
CA SER A 92 -13.70 -16.11 -20.63
C SER A 92 -13.82 -14.59 -20.58
N LYS A 93 -13.65 -13.95 -19.41
CA LYS A 93 -13.74 -12.49 -19.26
C LYS A 93 -12.68 -11.77 -20.09
N ILE A 94 -13.06 -10.64 -20.71
CA ILE A 94 -12.16 -9.82 -21.53
C ILE A 94 -11.18 -9.03 -20.66
N THR A 95 -11.66 -8.44 -19.56
CA THR A 95 -10.80 -7.74 -18.61
C THR A 95 -10.59 -8.58 -17.36
N PHE A 96 -9.35 -8.67 -16.89
CA PHE A 96 -8.97 -9.37 -15.66
C PHE A 96 -9.59 -10.78 -15.52
N PRO A 97 -9.33 -11.72 -16.45
CA PRO A 97 -9.80 -13.11 -16.33
C PRO A 97 -9.14 -13.83 -15.15
N SER A 98 -9.85 -14.79 -14.56
CA SER A 98 -9.36 -15.72 -13.52
C SER A 98 -8.86 -15.08 -12.23
N VAL A 99 -9.20 -13.81 -11.95
CA VAL A 99 -8.85 -13.13 -10.69
C VAL A 99 -9.99 -13.23 -9.68
N TRP A 100 -9.64 -13.26 -8.38
CA TRP A 100 -10.59 -13.09 -7.29
C TRP A 100 -10.97 -11.62 -7.13
N ALA A 101 -12.25 -11.35 -6.98
CA ALA A 101 -12.81 -10.02 -6.80
C ALA A 101 -13.88 -10.01 -5.69
N ASN A 102 -14.33 -8.82 -5.31
CA ASN A 102 -15.47 -8.61 -4.43
C ASN A 102 -16.75 -9.26 -4.99
N SER A 103 -17.83 -9.21 -4.23
CA SER A 103 -19.05 -10.00 -4.48
C SER A 103 -19.64 -9.78 -5.88
N CYS A 104 -19.63 -8.54 -6.35
CA CYS A 104 -20.00 -8.16 -7.71
C CYS A 104 -19.36 -6.84 -8.08
N CYS A 105 -18.81 -6.72 -9.27
CA CYS A 105 -18.23 -5.49 -9.82
C CYS A 105 -18.64 -5.33 -11.29
N SER A 106 -19.19 -4.17 -11.66
CA SER A 106 -19.68 -3.88 -13.00
C SER A 106 -20.04 -2.40 -13.15
N HIS A 107 -20.84 -2.07 -14.18
CA HIS A 107 -21.18 -0.71 -14.56
C HIS A 107 -22.68 -0.46 -14.50
N PRO A 108 -23.12 0.68 -13.95
CA PRO A 108 -24.43 1.23 -14.25
C PRO A 108 -24.47 1.63 -15.72
N LEU A 109 -25.57 1.31 -16.39
CA LEU A 109 -25.75 1.61 -17.81
C LEU A 109 -26.46 2.96 -17.99
N ASP A 110 -26.25 3.60 -19.14
CA ASP A 110 -26.98 4.82 -19.52
C ASP A 110 -28.41 4.47 -19.96
N VAL A 111 -29.17 3.92 -19.03
CA VAL A 111 -30.60 3.58 -19.20
C VAL A 111 -31.41 4.16 -18.05
N LYS A 112 -32.72 4.35 -18.31
CA LYS A 112 -33.62 4.85 -17.28
C LYS A 112 -33.58 3.96 -16.03
N GLY A 113 -33.25 4.56 -14.91
CA GLY A 113 -33.18 3.93 -13.59
C GLY A 113 -31.75 3.62 -13.14
N GLU A 114 -30.81 3.34 -14.05
CA GLU A 114 -29.39 3.13 -13.68
C GLU A 114 -28.55 4.41 -13.84
N ASN A 115 -29.02 5.42 -14.56
CA ASN A 115 -28.37 6.71 -14.71
C ASN A 115 -28.79 7.78 -13.67
N GLU A 116 -29.53 7.39 -12.63
CA GLU A 116 -29.96 8.26 -11.54
C GLU A 116 -28.81 8.35 -10.48
N PRO A 117 -28.23 9.55 -10.20
CA PRO A 117 -27.06 9.67 -9.34
C PRO A 117 -27.39 9.73 -7.84
N GLU A 118 -28.63 10.11 -7.46
CA GLU A 118 -29.02 10.38 -6.08
C GLU A 118 -28.82 9.16 -5.17
N ASP A 119 -28.03 9.31 -4.10
CA ASP A 119 -27.67 8.25 -3.13
C ASP A 119 -27.19 6.94 -3.78
N GLY A 120 -26.52 7.03 -4.95
CA GLY A 120 -26.04 5.87 -5.69
C GLY A 120 -27.14 4.92 -6.19
N ILE A 121 -28.39 5.40 -6.32
CA ILE A 121 -29.55 4.53 -6.62
C ILE A 121 -29.39 3.81 -7.97
N GLY A 122 -28.76 4.48 -8.95
CA GLY A 122 -28.44 3.86 -10.23
C GLY A 122 -27.49 2.68 -10.09
N ALA A 123 -26.43 2.84 -9.31
CA ALA A 123 -25.46 1.77 -9.00
C ALA A 123 -26.11 0.62 -8.21
N LYS A 124 -26.99 0.93 -7.24
CA LYS A 124 -27.74 -0.09 -6.47
C LYS A 124 -28.64 -0.94 -7.39
N ARG A 125 -29.34 -0.32 -8.35
CA ARG A 125 -30.15 -1.05 -9.33
C ARG A 125 -29.32 -1.90 -10.29
N ALA A 126 -28.19 -1.38 -10.74
CA ALA A 126 -27.22 -2.12 -11.55
C ALA A 126 -26.67 -3.34 -10.76
N ALA A 127 -26.39 -3.18 -9.46
CA ALA A 127 -25.92 -4.26 -8.60
C ALA A 127 -26.97 -5.38 -8.49
N ILE A 128 -28.25 -5.08 -8.31
CA ILE A 128 -29.33 -6.08 -8.29
C ILE A 128 -29.39 -6.83 -9.63
N ARG A 129 -29.37 -6.12 -10.76
CA ARG A 129 -29.35 -6.71 -12.10
C ARG A 129 -28.19 -7.66 -12.29
N LYS A 130 -26.99 -7.23 -11.87
CA LYS A 130 -25.76 -8.02 -12.04
C LYS A 130 -25.66 -9.19 -11.07
N LEU A 131 -26.12 -9.06 -9.83
CA LEU A 131 -26.24 -10.19 -8.91
C LEU A 131 -27.11 -11.31 -9.49
N GLN A 132 -28.24 -10.95 -10.12
CA GLN A 132 -29.08 -11.94 -10.80
C GLN A 132 -28.37 -12.55 -12.01
N GLN A 133 -27.71 -11.73 -12.84
CA GLN A 133 -27.05 -12.16 -14.07
C GLN A 133 -25.82 -13.04 -13.81
N GLU A 134 -24.97 -12.64 -12.87
CA GLU A 134 -23.67 -13.26 -12.62
C GLU A 134 -23.76 -14.39 -11.58
N LEU A 135 -24.52 -14.18 -10.50
CA LEU A 135 -24.59 -15.09 -9.35
C LEU A 135 -25.94 -15.80 -9.19
N GLY A 136 -26.91 -15.52 -10.08
CA GLY A 136 -28.25 -16.13 -10.01
C GLY A 136 -29.03 -15.79 -8.74
N VAL A 137 -28.65 -14.69 -8.06
CA VAL A 137 -29.31 -14.26 -6.81
C VAL A 137 -30.70 -13.71 -7.14
N ASP A 138 -31.71 -14.18 -6.40
CA ASP A 138 -33.09 -13.68 -6.54
C ASP A 138 -33.16 -12.22 -6.09
N PRO A 139 -33.60 -11.27 -6.96
CA PRO A 139 -33.79 -9.87 -6.62
C PRO A 139 -34.67 -9.62 -5.38
N GLU A 140 -35.63 -10.53 -5.08
CA GLU A 140 -36.48 -10.40 -3.89
C GLU A 140 -35.70 -10.63 -2.58
N SER A 141 -34.56 -11.34 -2.63
CA SER A 141 -33.67 -11.56 -1.47
C SER A 141 -32.75 -10.38 -1.18
N VAL A 142 -32.62 -9.44 -2.11
CA VAL A 142 -31.74 -8.26 -2.03
C VAL A 142 -32.51 -6.99 -2.38
N PRO A 143 -33.52 -6.58 -1.59
CA PRO A 143 -34.34 -5.41 -1.88
C PRO A 143 -33.49 -4.14 -1.87
N LEU A 144 -33.84 -3.20 -2.76
CA LEU A 144 -33.08 -1.96 -3.05
C LEU A 144 -32.79 -1.13 -1.79
N GLU A 145 -33.72 -1.08 -0.87
CA GLU A 145 -33.63 -0.34 0.40
C GLU A 145 -32.56 -0.89 1.36
N ASN A 146 -32.12 -2.12 1.18
CA ASN A 146 -31.08 -2.73 2.01
C ASN A 146 -29.66 -2.42 1.52
N PHE A 147 -29.52 -1.84 0.32
CA PHE A 147 -28.21 -1.42 -0.17
C PHE A 147 -27.81 -0.09 0.43
N GLU A 148 -26.59 -0.04 0.95
CA GLU A 148 -25.96 1.19 1.39
C GLU A 148 -24.87 1.62 0.41
N PHE A 149 -24.93 2.89 -0.01
CA PHE A 149 -23.86 3.55 -0.75
C PHE A 149 -22.93 4.22 0.26
N ILE A 150 -21.68 3.76 0.36
CA ILE A 150 -20.78 4.15 1.45
C ILE A 150 -19.75 5.17 0.98
N SER A 151 -19.04 4.91 -0.11
CA SER A 151 -17.93 5.76 -0.56
C SER A 151 -17.72 5.63 -2.07
N ARG A 152 -16.73 6.36 -2.60
CA ARG A 152 -16.33 6.29 -4.02
C ARG A 152 -14.80 6.14 -4.12
N MET A 153 -14.36 5.40 -5.13
CA MET A 153 -12.96 5.23 -5.43
C MET A 153 -12.67 5.53 -6.92
N LEU A 154 -11.69 6.38 -7.19
CA LEU A 154 -11.22 6.69 -8.54
C LEU A 154 -9.91 5.94 -8.78
N TYR A 155 -9.89 5.07 -9.79
CA TYR A 155 -8.70 4.29 -10.10
C TYR A 155 -8.55 4.01 -11.60
N LYS A 156 -7.35 3.56 -11.95
CA LYS A 156 -7.00 3.08 -13.27
C LYS A 156 -6.27 1.75 -13.16
N ALA A 157 -6.76 0.71 -13.85
CA ALA A 157 -6.17 -0.64 -13.79
C ALA A 157 -5.98 -1.19 -15.19
N ARG A 158 -4.73 -1.50 -15.56
CA ARG A 158 -4.41 -2.10 -16.85
C ARG A 158 -4.48 -3.63 -16.77
N ALA A 159 -5.33 -4.23 -17.59
CA ALA A 159 -5.47 -5.68 -17.68
C ALA A 159 -4.41 -6.31 -18.59
N ASP A 160 -4.16 -5.70 -19.75
CA ASP A 160 -3.14 -6.11 -20.73
C ASP A 160 -2.75 -4.94 -21.67
N GLU A 161 -2.10 -5.22 -22.80
CA GLU A 161 -1.66 -4.19 -23.75
C GLU A 161 -2.82 -3.37 -24.34
N ASN A 162 -4.02 -3.95 -24.45
CA ASN A 162 -5.19 -3.36 -25.09
C ASN A 162 -6.24 -2.86 -24.10
N TRP A 163 -6.41 -3.54 -22.97
CA TRP A 163 -7.53 -3.38 -22.05
C TRP A 163 -7.14 -2.70 -20.75
N ILE A 164 -7.97 -1.75 -20.35
CA ILE A 164 -7.79 -0.96 -19.11
C ILE A 164 -9.15 -0.65 -18.49
N GLU A 165 -9.23 -0.64 -17.18
CA GLU A 165 -10.35 -0.08 -16.41
C GLU A 165 -9.94 1.31 -15.91
N HIS A 166 -10.75 2.34 -16.20
CA HIS A 166 -10.59 3.70 -15.74
C HIS A 166 -11.92 4.14 -15.16
N GLU A 167 -12.07 3.95 -13.87
CA GLU A 167 -13.38 3.90 -13.22
C GLU A 167 -13.48 4.84 -12.03
N LEU A 168 -14.64 5.46 -11.90
CA LEU A 168 -15.14 6.04 -10.68
C LEU A 168 -16.12 5.04 -10.08
N ASP A 169 -15.62 4.28 -9.11
CA ASP A 169 -16.27 3.12 -8.53
C ASP A 169 -17.11 3.48 -7.31
N HIS A 170 -18.40 3.17 -7.34
CA HIS A 170 -19.32 3.35 -6.22
C HIS A 170 -19.27 2.13 -5.31
N ILE A 171 -18.80 2.29 -4.08
CA ILE A 171 -18.67 1.20 -3.12
C ILE A 171 -20.01 1.00 -2.40
N LEU A 172 -20.61 -0.16 -2.65
CA LEU A 172 -21.90 -0.56 -2.11
C LEU A 172 -21.74 -1.67 -1.07
N PHE A 173 -22.58 -1.61 -0.04
CA PHE A 173 -22.65 -2.61 1.01
C PHE A 173 -24.07 -3.17 1.10
N ILE A 174 -24.21 -4.48 1.34
CA ILE A 174 -25.45 -5.14 1.72
C ILE A 174 -25.18 -6.33 2.63
N ARG A 175 -26.08 -6.59 3.59
CA ARG A 175 -26.08 -7.79 4.41
C ARG A 175 -27.34 -8.59 4.10
N ALA A 176 -27.17 -9.78 3.51
CA ALA A 176 -28.28 -10.67 3.12
C ALA A 176 -27.81 -12.11 3.01
N ASP A 177 -28.63 -13.04 3.49
CA ASP A 177 -28.45 -14.46 3.23
C ASP A 177 -29.08 -14.79 1.86
N VAL A 178 -28.28 -15.20 0.91
CA VAL A 178 -28.69 -15.46 -0.48
C VAL A 178 -28.31 -16.86 -0.94
N GLU A 179 -29.10 -17.43 -1.84
CA GLU A 179 -28.71 -18.61 -2.61
C GLU A 179 -27.92 -18.15 -3.85
N VAL A 180 -26.77 -18.78 -4.10
CA VAL A 180 -25.87 -18.43 -5.20
C VAL A 180 -25.85 -19.57 -6.22
N THR A 181 -26.17 -19.22 -7.47
CA THR A 181 -26.09 -20.12 -8.63
C THR A 181 -25.30 -19.39 -9.73
N PRO A 182 -23.96 -19.49 -9.76
CA PRO A 182 -23.13 -18.68 -10.64
C PRO A 182 -23.36 -19.03 -12.11
N ASN A 183 -23.34 -17.99 -12.96
CA ASN A 183 -23.25 -18.13 -14.40
C ASN A 183 -21.80 -18.49 -14.77
N PRO A 184 -21.52 -19.68 -15.35
CA PRO A 184 -20.15 -20.12 -15.63
C PRO A 184 -19.43 -19.27 -16.70
N ASN A 185 -20.14 -18.45 -17.49
CA ASN A 185 -19.55 -17.49 -18.41
C ASN A 185 -19.04 -16.23 -17.72
N GLU A 186 -19.50 -15.99 -16.49
CA GLU A 186 -19.15 -14.81 -15.69
C GLU A 186 -18.22 -15.15 -14.52
N ILE A 187 -18.44 -16.32 -13.87
CA ILE A 187 -17.81 -16.71 -12.60
C ILE A 187 -17.40 -18.17 -12.64
N ASP A 188 -16.11 -18.44 -12.41
CA ASP A 188 -15.55 -19.80 -12.30
C ASP A 188 -15.80 -20.40 -10.91
N GLU A 189 -15.67 -19.60 -9.86
CA GLU A 189 -15.76 -20.03 -8.47
C GLU A 189 -16.26 -18.90 -7.56
N PHE A 190 -16.93 -19.23 -6.46
CA PHE A 190 -17.23 -18.26 -5.39
C PHE A 190 -16.94 -18.86 -4.02
N ARG A 191 -16.67 -18.00 -3.04
CA ARG A 191 -16.43 -18.39 -1.63
C ARG A 191 -17.09 -17.39 -0.69
N TRP A 192 -17.59 -17.89 0.43
CA TRP A 192 -17.91 -17.07 1.60
C TRP A 192 -16.70 -17.10 2.54
N VAL A 193 -16.08 -15.97 2.76
CA VAL A 193 -14.83 -15.86 3.52
C VAL A 193 -15.00 -15.01 4.78
N SER A 194 -14.39 -15.42 5.88
CA SER A 194 -14.17 -14.58 7.05
C SER A 194 -13.06 -13.56 6.77
N MET A 195 -12.89 -12.59 7.67
CA MET A 195 -11.81 -11.60 7.56
C MET A 195 -10.42 -12.27 7.53
N ASP A 196 -10.19 -13.28 8.41
CA ASP A 196 -8.92 -14.00 8.48
C ASP A 196 -8.65 -14.80 7.20
N GLU A 197 -9.69 -15.41 6.61
CA GLU A 197 -9.58 -16.13 5.34
C GLU A 197 -9.31 -15.19 4.16
N LEU A 198 -9.94 -14.01 4.14
CA LEU A 198 -9.65 -12.99 3.12
C LEU A 198 -8.23 -12.45 3.27
N GLU A 199 -7.80 -12.14 4.49
CA GLU A 199 -6.43 -11.70 4.78
C GLU A 199 -5.42 -12.75 4.33
N TYR A 200 -5.68 -14.04 4.64
CA TYR A 200 -4.85 -15.16 4.21
C TYR A 200 -4.79 -15.28 2.67
N LEU A 201 -5.92 -15.09 1.98
CA LEU A 201 -5.98 -15.14 0.52
C LEU A 201 -5.20 -13.98 -0.11
N VAL A 202 -5.44 -12.75 0.35
CA VAL A 202 -4.81 -11.53 -0.21
C VAL A 202 -3.32 -11.48 0.08
N SER A 203 -2.88 -11.85 1.29
CA SER A 203 -1.47 -11.82 1.68
C SER A 203 -0.62 -12.84 0.90
N ARG A 204 -1.22 -13.95 0.46
CA ARG A 204 -0.52 -14.99 -0.30
C ARG A 204 -0.65 -14.88 -1.81
N SER A 205 -1.47 -13.96 -2.31
CA SER A 205 -1.58 -13.68 -3.74
C SER A 205 -0.32 -12.91 -4.20
N PRO A 206 0.25 -13.26 -5.36
CA PRO A 206 -0.09 -14.35 -6.30
C PRO A 206 0.66 -15.67 -6.04
N ALA A 207 1.48 -15.74 -5.01
CA ALA A 207 2.38 -16.89 -4.75
C ALA A 207 1.65 -18.24 -4.58
N ASN A 208 0.37 -18.21 -4.18
CA ASN A 208 -0.50 -19.39 -4.11
C ASN A 208 -1.15 -19.75 -5.46
N GLY A 209 -0.83 -19.00 -6.54
CA GLY A 209 -1.46 -19.15 -7.86
C GLY A 209 -2.85 -18.51 -7.98
N GLU A 210 -3.32 -17.80 -6.96
CA GLU A 210 -4.61 -17.09 -6.95
C GLU A 210 -4.37 -15.58 -7.04
N LEU A 211 -4.78 -14.97 -8.16
CA LEU A 211 -4.66 -13.53 -8.38
C LEU A 211 -5.84 -12.79 -7.79
N ILE A 212 -5.60 -11.60 -7.24
CA ILE A 212 -6.64 -10.72 -6.69
C ILE A 212 -6.79 -9.51 -7.60
N ALA A 213 -8.03 -9.10 -7.87
CA ALA A 213 -8.32 -7.91 -8.66
C ALA A 213 -7.69 -6.65 -8.02
N PRO A 214 -7.05 -5.76 -8.81
CA PRO A 214 -6.35 -4.59 -8.28
C PRO A 214 -7.26 -3.69 -7.45
N TRP A 215 -8.46 -3.38 -7.94
CA TRP A 215 -9.44 -2.57 -7.21
C TRP A 215 -9.89 -3.24 -5.90
N PHE A 216 -10.07 -4.56 -5.87
CA PHE A 216 -10.50 -5.26 -4.66
C PHE A 216 -9.41 -5.22 -3.57
N GLN A 217 -8.15 -5.24 -3.93
CA GLN A 217 -7.04 -5.03 -2.98
C GLN A 217 -7.11 -3.63 -2.36
N GLN A 218 -7.41 -2.59 -3.17
CA GLN A 218 -7.58 -1.23 -2.67
C GLN A 218 -8.82 -1.09 -1.78
N ILE A 219 -9.96 -1.66 -2.18
CA ILE A 219 -11.18 -1.67 -1.36
C ILE A 219 -10.93 -2.33 0.00
N LYS A 220 -10.20 -3.47 0.03
CA LYS A 220 -9.83 -4.11 1.28
C LYS A 220 -9.02 -3.18 2.17
N HIS A 221 -7.99 -2.58 1.62
CA HIS A 221 -7.06 -1.74 2.38
C HIS A 221 -7.68 -0.42 2.85
N LEU A 222 -8.47 0.23 2.00
CA LEU A 222 -9.04 1.56 2.32
C LEU A 222 -10.30 1.47 3.18
N PHE A 223 -11.05 0.39 3.09
CA PHE A 223 -12.39 0.36 3.64
C PHE A 223 -12.68 -0.88 4.50
N LEU A 224 -12.41 -2.10 4.00
CA LEU A 224 -12.85 -3.32 4.66
C LEU A 224 -12.21 -3.55 6.02
N ASP A 225 -10.96 -3.17 6.22
CA ASP A 225 -10.25 -3.34 7.49
C ASP A 225 -10.92 -2.57 8.63
N ASP A 226 -11.54 -1.41 8.31
CA ASP A 226 -12.28 -0.59 9.27
C ASP A 226 -13.76 -0.98 9.37
N TRP A 227 -14.36 -1.49 8.28
CA TRP A 227 -15.80 -1.79 8.23
C TRP A 227 -16.14 -3.13 8.84
N TRP A 228 -15.25 -4.12 8.70
CA TRP A 228 -15.51 -5.49 9.17
C TRP A 228 -15.71 -5.55 10.69
N GLY A 229 -16.82 -6.14 11.10
CA GLY A 229 -17.23 -6.17 12.50
C GLY A 229 -17.97 -4.91 13.01
N ASN A 230 -18.22 -3.92 12.14
CA ASN A 230 -18.93 -2.69 12.47
C ASN A 230 -20.24 -2.51 11.70
N PHE A 231 -20.85 -3.60 11.23
CA PHE A 231 -21.98 -3.62 10.30
C PHE A 231 -23.30 -3.11 10.87
N ASP A 232 -23.41 -2.90 12.18
CA ASP A 232 -24.63 -2.39 12.82
C ASP A 232 -24.88 -0.90 12.52
N ASP A 233 -23.84 -0.15 12.11
CA ASP A 233 -23.94 1.26 11.75
C ASP A 233 -22.94 1.61 10.64
N MET A 234 -23.25 1.19 9.42
CA MET A 234 -22.46 1.52 8.23
C MET A 234 -22.57 2.99 7.83
N SER A 235 -23.61 3.69 8.31
CA SER A 235 -23.83 5.11 7.96
C SER A 235 -22.68 6.03 8.42
N ARG A 236 -21.96 5.65 9.47
CA ARG A 236 -20.80 6.40 9.99
C ARG A 236 -19.60 6.41 9.04
N PHE A 237 -19.55 5.47 8.11
CA PHE A 237 -18.48 5.36 7.11
C PHE A 237 -18.81 6.09 5.81
N ARG A 238 -20.01 6.69 5.70
CA ARG A 238 -20.39 7.52 4.55
C ARG A 238 -19.66 8.85 4.62
N ASP A 239 -18.55 8.94 3.91
CA ASP A 239 -17.65 10.11 3.96
C ASP A 239 -17.96 11.16 2.86
N GLY A 240 -18.75 10.80 1.85
CA GLY A 240 -19.08 11.66 0.70
C GLY A 240 -17.90 11.99 -0.22
N LYS A 241 -16.73 11.39 0.02
CA LYS A 241 -15.50 11.64 -0.73
C LYS A 241 -15.37 10.77 -1.97
N ILE A 242 -14.37 11.11 -2.79
CA ILE A 242 -13.83 10.28 -3.87
C ILE A 242 -12.37 10.02 -3.51
N HIS A 243 -12.07 8.77 -3.18
CA HIS A 243 -10.70 8.33 -2.86
C HIS A 243 -9.93 8.05 -4.15
N SER A 244 -9.01 8.94 -4.52
CA SER A 244 -8.18 8.73 -5.71
C SER A 244 -6.97 7.85 -5.35
N VAL A 245 -6.88 6.67 -5.95
CA VAL A 245 -5.79 5.72 -5.74
C VAL A 245 -4.83 5.62 -6.92
N GLY A 246 -5.12 6.36 -8.02
CA GLY A 246 -4.27 6.40 -9.21
C GLY A 246 -4.22 5.08 -9.98
N ASP A 247 -3.06 4.77 -10.55
CA ASP A 247 -2.84 3.55 -11.31
C ASP A 247 -2.62 2.36 -10.37
N VAL A 248 -3.47 1.34 -10.50
CA VAL A 248 -3.38 0.10 -9.73
C VAL A 248 -3.09 -1.08 -10.66
N THR A 249 -2.33 -2.05 -10.19
CA THR A 249 -1.97 -3.24 -10.99
C THR A 249 -2.32 -4.51 -10.22
N ILE A 250 -2.56 -5.61 -10.94
CA ILE A 250 -2.43 -6.92 -10.30
C ILE A 250 -1.04 -6.94 -9.69
N ARG A 251 -0.94 -7.25 -8.40
CA ARG A 251 0.38 -7.50 -7.82
C ARG A 251 1.03 -8.58 -8.68
N GLU A 252 1.96 -8.17 -9.54
CA GLU A 252 2.93 -9.10 -10.07
C GLU A 252 3.66 -9.73 -8.89
N ASP A 253 4.13 -10.98 -9.03
CA ASP A 253 4.85 -11.69 -7.97
C ASP A 253 5.88 -10.77 -7.29
N SER A 254 5.44 -9.99 -6.30
CA SER A 254 6.36 -9.21 -5.48
C SER A 254 7.09 -10.18 -4.57
N LEU A 255 8.29 -10.53 -4.98
CA LEU A 255 9.19 -11.39 -4.19
C LEU A 255 9.37 -10.82 -2.79
N LEU A 256 9.43 -9.48 -2.68
CA LEU A 256 9.54 -8.77 -1.41
C LEU A 256 8.31 -8.98 -0.53
N LEU A 257 7.10 -8.69 -1.03
CA LEU A 257 5.89 -8.80 -0.21
C LEU A 257 5.67 -10.23 0.26
N HIS A 258 5.91 -11.21 -0.62
CA HIS A 258 5.85 -12.62 -0.26
C HIS A 258 6.89 -13.00 0.80
N ALA A 259 8.12 -12.53 0.68
CA ALA A 259 9.17 -12.77 1.66
C ALA A 259 8.83 -12.12 3.01
N LEU A 260 8.32 -10.87 3.01
CA LEU A 260 7.90 -10.18 4.22
C LEU A 260 6.80 -10.95 4.96
N GLU A 261 5.78 -11.43 4.25
CA GLU A 261 4.67 -12.19 4.84
C GLU A 261 5.14 -13.50 5.47
N ASN A 262 5.91 -14.30 4.71
CA ASN A 262 6.42 -15.58 5.19
C ASN A 262 7.30 -15.43 6.44
N HIS A 263 8.14 -14.40 6.50
CA HIS A 263 9.03 -14.20 7.64
C HIS A 263 8.33 -13.51 8.83
N ARG A 264 7.26 -12.73 8.58
CA ARG A 264 6.45 -12.12 9.64
C ARG A 264 5.82 -13.18 10.55
N ILE A 265 5.30 -14.25 9.97
CA ILE A 265 4.71 -15.40 10.70
C ILE A 265 5.70 -15.98 11.72
N GLU A 266 6.98 -15.99 11.39
CA GLU A 266 8.03 -16.55 12.25
C GLU A 266 8.54 -15.56 13.30
N VAL A 267 8.65 -14.28 12.96
CA VAL A 267 9.25 -13.28 13.87
C VAL A 267 8.26 -12.70 14.87
N GLU A 268 6.99 -12.49 14.47
CA GLU A 268 6.00 -11.82 15.32
C GLU A 268 5.68 -12.59 16.61
N PRO A 269 5.51 -13.91 16.62
CA PRO A 269 5.34 -14.67 17.85
C PRO A 269 6.53 -14.53 18.81
N ARG A 270 7.77 -14.41 18.30
CA ARG A 270 8.98 -14.22 19.11
C ARG A 270 9.00 -12.85 19.77
N ILE A 271 8.63 -11.78 19.04
CA ILE A 271 8.47 -10.43 19.60
C ILE A 271 7.45 -10.45 20.73
N ARG A 272 6.26 -11.00 20.50
CA ARG A 272 5.19 -11.07 21.50
C ARG A 272 5.57 -11.89 22.71
N ALA A 273 6.21 -13.05 22.53
CA ALA A 273 6.68 -13.89 23.62
C ALA A 273 7.73 -13.17 24.49
N ALA A 274 8.65 -12.44 23.88
CA ALA A 274 9.66 -11.65 24.59
C ALA A 274 9.02 -10.53 25.43
N LEU A 275 8.13 -9.72 24.87
CA LEU A 275 7.48 -8.63 25.56
C LEU A 275 6.46 -9.10 26.61
N SER A 276 6.04 -10.36 26.55
CA SER A 276 5.13 -10.96 27.54
C SER A 276 5.82 -11.55 28.75
N LYS A 277 7.15 -11.46 28.87
CA LYS A 277 7.90 -11.99 30.01
C LYS A 277 7.70 -11.19 31.30
N THR A 278 7.28 -9.94 31.24
CA THR A 278 7.00 -9.12 32.41
C THR A 278 5.75 -9.58 33.13
N ASN A 279 5.78 -9.54 34.49
CA ASN A 279 4.63 -9.87 35.33
C ASN A 279 3.72 -8.64 35.61
N HIS A 280 4.02 -7.48 35.06
CA HIS A 280 3.28 -6.24 35.29
C HIS A 280 2.37 -5.95 34.09
N GLU A 281 1.07 -6.22 34.24
CA GLU A 281 0.07 -6.13 33.15
C GLU A 281 0.07 -4.79 32.42
N ARG A 282 0.11 -3.66 33.16
CA ARG A 282 0.11 -2.33 32.54
C ARG A 282 1.39 -2.06 31.73
N LEU A 283 2.55 -2.52 32.21
CA LEU A 283 3.81 -2.39 31.49
C LEU A 283 3.81 -3.25 30.24
N GLN A 284 3.32 -4.49 30.35
CA GLN A 284 3.17 -5.38 29.20
C GLN A 284 2.27 -4.76 28.12
N ALA A 285 1.10 -4.24 28.50
CA ALA A 285 0.19 -3.58 27.59
C ALA A 285 0.83 -2.37 26.89
N ALA A 286 1.62 -1.57 27.62
CA ALA A 286 2.34 -0.43 27.05
C ALA A 286 3.41 -0.86 26.03
N MET A 287 4.20 -1.91 26.32
CA MET A 287 5.21 -2.45 25.41
C MET A 287 4.60 -3.08 24.14
N LEU A 288 3.42 -3.71 24.25
CA LEU A 288 2.72 -4.31 23.10
C LEU A 288 1.93 -3.30 22.27
N HIS A 289 1.65 -2.10 22.79
CA HIS A 289 0.73 -1.15 22.20
C HIS A 289 1.03 -0.81 20.73
N LEU A 290 2.30 -0.51 20.40
CA LEU A 290 2.71 -0.24 19.02
C LEU A 290 2.83 -1.52 18.16
N ILE A 291 3.09 -2.67 18.78
CA ILE A 291 3.09 -3.96 18.09
C ILE A 291 1.67 -4.32 17.65
N ASP A 292 0.67 -4.10 18.51
CA ASP A 292 -0.74 -4.33 18.21
C ASP A 292 -1.31 -3.33 17.18
N GLY A 293 -0.63 -2.22 16.95
CA GLY A 293 -0.93 -1.27 15.88
C GLY A 293 -0.54 -1.78 14.47
N GLY A 294 -0.02 -3.01 14.35
CA GLY A 294 0.35 -3.61 13.08
C GLY A 294 1.71 -3.15 12.54
N GLY A 295 1.90 -3.31 11.23
CA GLY A 295 3.13 -2.94 10.51
C GLY A 295 3.78 -4.12 9.79
N LYS A 296 4.54 -3.82 8.74
CA LYS A 296 5.18 -4.82 7.85
C LYS A 296 6.37 -5.58 8.49
N ARG A 297 6.82 -5.18 9.69
CA ARG A 297 7.97 -5.75 10.40
C ARG A 297 9.26 -5.80 9.56
N LEU A 298 9.44 -4.84 8.67
CA LEU A 298 10.58 -4.82 7.74
C LEU A 298 11.92 -4.96 8.46
N ARG A 299 12.12 -4.20 9.55
CA ARG A 299 13.38 -4.22 10.31
C ARG A 299 13.64 -5.55 11.00
N ALA A 300 12.58 -6.23 11.45
CA ALA A 300 12.66 -7.57 12.01
C ALA A 300 13.03 -8.64 10.97
N ILE A 301 12.58 -8.47 9.74
CA ILE A 301 12.73 -9.47 8.68
C ILE A 301 14.04 -9.26 7.90
N LEU A 302 14.51 -8.04 7.81
CA LEU A 302 15.67 -7.67 7.01
C LEU A 302 16.95 -8.49 7.29
N PRO A 303 17.33 -8.81 8.56
CA PRO A 303 18.50 -9.67 8.81
C PRO A 303 18.37 -11.04 8.15
N ARG A 304 17.16 -11.60 8.13
CA ARG A 304 16.86 -12.88 7.48
C ARG A 304 17.00 -12.80 5.96
N LEU A 305 16.43 -11.77 5.33
CA LEU A 305 16.54 -11.56 3.88
C LEU A 305 18.01 -11.40 3.44
N VAL A 306 18.79 -10.64 4.20
CA VAL A 306 20.21 -10.45 3.95
C VAL A 306 20.98 -11.77 4.08
N ALA A 307 20.70 -12.56 5.11
CA ALA A 307 21.34 -13.86 5.29
C ALA A 307 21.00 -14.85 4.16
N GLU A 308 19.79 -14.85 3.68
CA GLU A 308 19.37 -15.66 2.51
C GLU A 308 20.08 -15.25 1.23
N ALA A 309 20.36 -13.96 1.05
CA ALA A 309 21.13 -13.45 -0.08
C ALA A 309 22.63 -13.79 0.00
N THR A 310 23.15 -14.08 1.19
CA THR A 310 24.57 -14.44 1.43
C THR A 310 24.82 -15.93 1.61
N GLY A 311 23.76 -16.74 1.70
CA GLY A 311 23.82 -18.19 1.60
C GLY A 311 23.29 -18.98 2.79
N ARG A 312 23.60 -18.64 4.05
CA ARG A 312 23.13 -19.37 5.22
C ARG A 312 22.17 -18.55 6.08
N ALA A 313 20.96 -19.07 6.23
CA ALA A 313 19.96 -18.47 7.09
C ALA A 313 19.42 -19.51 8.09
N ASP A 314 19.60 -19.26 9.39
CA ASP A 314 19.11 -20.12 10.47
C ASP A 314 18.10 -19.39 11.38
N GLU A 315 17.60 -20.10 12.40
CA GLU A 315 16.58 -19.60 13.32
C GLU A 315 17.06 -18.41 14.18
N GLY A 316 18.38 -18.29 14.43
CA GLY A 316 18.97 -17.18 15.19
C GLY A 316 18.73 -15.81 14.54
N LEU A 317 18.48 -15.79 13.22
CA LEU A 317 18.15 -14.57 12.50
C LEU A 317 16.74 -14.04 12.84
N TYR A 318 15.80 -14.89 13.20
CA TYR A 318 14.49 -14.45 13.69
C TYR A 318 14.58 -13.92 15.13
N ASP A 319 15.46 -14.51 15.97
CA ASP A 319 15.72 -13.99 17.31
C ASP A 319 16.41 -12.62 17.23
N LEU A 320 17.38 -12.47 16.34
CA LEU A 320 18.01 -11.18 16.03
C LEU A 320 16.97 -10.17 15.51
N GLY A 321 16.13 -10.58 14.57
CA GLY A 321 15.07 -9.74 14.02
C GLY A 321 14.07 -9.27 15.07
N ALA A 322 13.66 -10.17 15.97
CA ALA A 322 12.79 -9.83 17.09
C ALA A 322 13.44 -8.80 18.03
N ALA A 323 14.71 -8.97 18.37
CA ALA A 323 15.45 -8.00 19.19
C ALA A 323 15.54 -6.63 18.53
N ILE A 324 15.84 -6.57 17.22
CA ILE A 324 15.91 -5.30 16.47
C ILE A 324 14.54 -4.61 16.38
N GLU A 325 13.47 -5.35 16.14
CA GLU A 325 12.11 -4.76 16.11
C GLU A 325 11.69 -4.21 17.46
N ILE A 326 12.03 -4.91 18.56
CA ILE A 326 11.80 -4.42 19.91
C ILE A 326 12.57 -3.11 20.15
N ILE A 327 13.83 -3.03 19.74
CA ILE A 327 14.62 -1.79 19.81
C ILE A 327 13.99 -0.69 18.95
N HIS A 328 13.54 -1.01 17.75
CA HIS A 328 12.87 -0.03 16.90
C HIS A 328 11.61 0.54 17.58
N ASN A 329 10.77 -0.32 18.17
CA ASN A 329 9.59 0.17 18.86
C ASN A 329 9.93 0.96 20.13
N PHE A 330 11.01 0.60 20.85
CA PHE A 330 11.54 1.43 21.95
C PHE A 330 11.89 2.84 21.46
N THR A 331 12.62 2.95 20.33
CA THR A 331 12.98 4.28 19.80
C THR A 331 11.74 5.09 19.40
N LEU A 332 10.72 4.46 18.81
CA LEU A 332 9.46 5.13 18.47
C LEU A 332 8.70 5.64 19.72
N VAL A 333 8.65 4.83 20.81
CA VAL A 333 7.96 5.24 22.05
C VAL A 333 8.63 6.48 22.65
N HIS A 334 9.96 6.56 22.64
CA HIS A 334 10.68 7.73 23.18
C HIS A 334 10.64 8.91 22.22
N ASP A 335 10.70 8.68 20.91
CA ASP A 335 10.56 9.69 19.86
C ASP A 335 9.21 10.43 19.96
N ASP A 336 8.09 9.68 20.05
CA ASP A 336 6.75 10.25 20.25
C ASP A 336 6.65 11.17 21.48
N ILE A 337 7.42 10.88 22.54
CA ILE A 337 7.45 11.73 23.74
C ILE A 337 8.26 13.01 23.48
N MET A 338 9.40 12.90 22.79
CA MET A 338 10.30 14.02 22.50
C MET A 338 9.68 14.99 21.49
N ASP A 339 8.99 14.46 20.48
CA ASP A 339 8.36 15.22 19.41
C ASP A 339 6.92 15.67 19.80
N ASN A 340 6.39 15.24 20.94
CA ASN A 340 5.00 15.43 21.40
C ASN A 340 3.96 14.92 20.41
N ASP A 341 4.24 13.83 19.71
CA ASP A 341 3.35 13.20 18.76
C ASP A 341 2.19 12.50 19.48
N GLU A 342 0.96 12.93 19.26
CA GLU A 342 -0.22 12.35 19.90
C GLU A 342 -0.68 11.02 19.28
N VAL A 343 -0.34 10.79 18.00
CA VAL A 343 -0.84 9.65 17.20
C VAL A 343 0.30 8.94 16.48
N ARG A 344 0.34 7.61 16.56
CA ARG A 344 1.28 6.75 15.83
C ARG A 344 0.52 5.58 15.17
N ARG A 345 0.64 5.41 13.84
CA ARG A 345 -0.05 4.36 13.07
C ARG A 345 -1.58 4.39 13.26
N GLY A 346 -2.19 5.58 13.26
CA GLY A 346 -3.63 5.76 13.44
C GLY A 346 -4.16 5.48 14.85
N ARG A 347 -3.28 5.23 15.84
CA ARG A 347 -3.62 4.99 17.26
C ARG A 347 -2.98 6.05 18.14
N PRO A 348 -3.53 6.32 19.35
CA PRO A 348 -2.87 7.18 20.31
C PRO A 348 -1.44 6.70 20.60
N ALA A 349 -0.46 7.60 20.63
CA ALA A 349 0.90 7.29 21.07
C ALA A 349 0.92 6.71 22.49
N VAL A 350 1.97 5.96 22.86
CA VAL A 350 2.00 5.23 24.15
C VAL A 350 1.85 6.18 25.34
N HIS A 351 2.47 7.37 25.31
CA HIS A 351 2.37 8.36 26.39
C HIS A 351 0.98 9.01 26.49
N ILE A 352 0.20 9.00 25.40
CA ILE A 352 -1.20 9.44 25.39
C ILE A 352 -2.13 8.31 25.87
N ALA A 353 -1.90 7.07 25.39
CA ALA A 353 -2.73 5.92 25.76
C ALA A 353 -2.57 5.51 27.24
N PHE A 354 -1.39 5.73 27.82
CA PHE A 354 -1.08 5.36 29.22
C PHE A 354 -0.72 6.60 30.06
N ASP A 355 0.51 7.04 30.04
CA ASP A 355 1.10 8.27 30.58
C ASP A 355 2.61 8.31 30.25
N HIS A 356 3.25 9.50 30.39
CA HIS A 356 4.69 9.68 30.14
C HIS A 356 5.58 8.74 30.97
N PRO A 357 5.40 8.59 32.32
CA PRO A 357 6.22 7.66 33.09
C PRO A 357 6.09 6.21 32.64
N THR A 358 4.89 5.76 32.27
CA THR A 358 4.66 4.40 31.79
C THR A 358 5.31 4.19 30.40
N ALA A 359 5.23 5.18 29.50
CA ALA A 359 5.86 5.12 28.19
C ALA A 359 7.40 5.06 28.28
N ILE A 360 8.01 5.89 29.15
CA ILE A 360 9.46 5.84 29.39
C ILE A 360 9.87 4.46 29.93
N ASN A 361 9.17 3.95 30.96
CA ASN A 361 9.46 2.62 31.51
C ASN A 361 9.27 1.51 30.47
N ALA A 362 8.28 1.62 29.59
CA ALA A 362 8.05 0.65 28.53
C ALA A 362 9.23 0.63 27.53
N GLY A 363 9.72 1.79 27.11
CA GLY A 363 10.89 1.90 26.24
C GLY A 363 12.15 1.31 26.89
N ASP A 364 12.44 1.67 28.16
CA ASP A 364 13.60 1.15 28.90
C ASP A 364 13.54 -0.39 29.05
N ALA A 365 12.35 -0.92 29.37
CA ALA A 365 12.15 -2.36 29.48
C ALA A 365 12.32 -3.06 28.12
N MET A 366 11.83 -2.50 27.02
CA MET A 366 11.98 -3.04 25.67
C MET A 366 13.46 -3.10 25.27
N LEU A 367 14.25 -2.07 25.56
CA LEU A 367 15.69 -2.09 25.31
C LEU A 367 16.38 -3.23 26.08
N ALA A 368 16.06 -3.44 27.35
CA ALA A 368 16.60 -4.53 28.15
C ALA A 368 16.18 -5.91 27.59
N VAL A 369 14.89 -6.10 27.31
CA VAL A 369 14.33 -7.35 26.77
C VAL A 369 14.97 -7.73 25.45
N SER A 370 15.35 -6.77 24.60
CA SER A 370 16.02 -7.07 23.32
C SER A 370 17.35 -7.83 23.50
N PHE A 371 18.12 -7.49 24.52
CA PHE A 371 19.36 -8.20 24.85
C PHE A 371 19.10 -9.55 25.54
N GLU A 372 18.00 -9.69 26.27
CA GLU A 372 17.59 -11.01 26.82
C GLU A 372 17.26 -11.98 25.68
N VAL A 373 16.50 -11.53 24.64
CA VAL A 373 16.20 -12.35 23.46
C VAL A 373 17.47 -12.88 22.80
N LEU A 374 18.46 -12.02 22.58
CA LEU A 374 19.73 -12.41 21.97
C LEU A 374 20.55 -13.37 22.85
N SER A 375 20.55 -13.12 24.18
CA SER A 375 21.30 -13.92 25.16
C SER A 375 20.70 -15.32 25.36
N GLU A 376 19.38 -15.44 25.27
CA GLU A 376 18.66 -16.71 25.48
C GLU A 376 18.56 -17.56 24.20
N SER A 377 18.88 -17.00 23.03
CA SER A 377 18.80 -17.73 21.77
C SER A 377 19.75 -18.93 21.73
N PRO A 378 19.25 -20.14 21.55
CA PRO A 378 20.12 -21.34 21.42
C PRO A 378 20.84 -21.37 20.07
N HIS A 379 20.51 -20.49 19.14
CA HIS A 379 21.04 -20.44 17.78
C HIS A 379 22.14 -19.38 17.61
N ILE A 380 22.36 -18.50 18.61
CA ILE A 380 23.38 -17.46 18.60
C ILE A 380 24.54 -17.90 19.52
N SER A 381 25.74 -18.06 18.95
CA SER A 381 26.93 -18.42 19.75
C SER A 381 27.31 -17.28 20.70
N ALA A 382 28.02 -17.61 21.78
CA ALA A 382 28.52 -16.60 22.72
C ALA A 382 29.49 -15.58 22.05
N GLU A 383 30.20 -15.97 21.01
CA GLU A 383 31.05 -15.09 20.22
C GLU A 383 30.22 -14.11 19.40
N HIS A 384 29.25 -14.61 18.64
CA HIS A 384 28.33 -13.76 17.89
C HIS A 384 27.52 -12.86 18.82
N PHE A 385 27.04 -13.35 19.96
CA PHE A 385 26.32 -12.50 20.93
C PHE A 385 27.16 -11.29 21.36
N ARG A 386 28.46 -11.50 21.63
CA ARG A 386 29.37 -10.40 22.01
C ARG A 386 29.50 -9.36 20.89
N GLU A 387 29.63 -9.82 19.64
CA GLU A 387 29.72 -8.93 18.47
C GLU A 387 28.39 -8.18 18.24
N LEU A 388 27.25 -8.88 18.35
CA LEU A 388 25.93 -8.26 18.22
C LEU A 388 25.70 -7.18 19.28
N VAL A 389 26.05 -7.42 20.54
CA VAL A 389 25.93 -6.42 21.62
C VAL A 389 26.72 -5.16 21.30
N LEU A 390 27.94 -5.30 20.76
CA LEU A 390 28.76 -4.15 20.36
C LEU A 390 28.11 -3.37 19.21
N ILE A 391 27.71 -4.07 18.14
CA ILE A 391 27.15 -3.44 16.94
C ILE A 391 25.81 -2.77 17.26
N ILE A 392 24.93 -3.45 17.99
CA ILE A 392 23.61 -2.93 18.39
C ILE A 392 23.76 -1.76 19.37
N GLY A 393 24.69 -1.85 20.33
CA GLY A 393 24.99 -0.75 21.23
C GLY A 393 25.47 0.50 20.50
N GLN A 394 26.32 0.35 19.47
CA GLN A 394 26.74 1.44 18.59
C GLN A 394 25.55 2.03 17.82
N MET A 395 24.67 1.18 17.30
CA MET A 395 23.45 1.63 16.59
C MET A 395 22.55 2.46 17.50
N VAL A 396 22.23 1.99 18.70
CA VAL A 396 21.37 2.73 19.65
C VAL A 396 21.97 4.08 19.98
N ARG A 397 23.29 4.14 20.19
CA ARG A 397 23.99 5.41 20.42
C ARG A 397 23.89 6.34 19.19
N ASN A 398 24.12 5.83 17.98
CA ASN A 398 24.04 6.64 16.75
C ASN A 398 22.59 7.18 16.52
N VAL A 399 21.56 6.35 16.80
CA VAL A 399 20.16 6.77 16.74
C VAL A 399 19.89 7.90 17.75
N SER A 400 20.41 7.77 18.99
CA SER A 400 20.26 8.82 20.00
C SER A 400 21.00 10.11 19.64
N GLU A 401 22.20 10.01 19.06
CA GLU A 401 22.96 11.15 18.57
C GLU A 401 22.21 11.84 17.40
N GLY A 402 21.66 11.06 16.46
CA GLY A 402 20.85 11.56 15.34
C GLY A 402 19.58 12.28 15.81
N GLN A 403 18.84 11.69 16.77
CA GLN A 403 17.67 12.33 17.38
C GLN A 403 18.03 13.62 18.12
N GLN A 404 19.15 13.64 18.84
CA GLN A 404 19.61 14.86 19.48
C GLN A 404 19.95 15.96 18.48
N MET A 405 20.59 15.60 17.35
CA MET A 405 20.88 16.57 16.26
C MET A 405 19.59 17.12 15.65
N ASP A 406 18.58 16.26 15.43
CA ASP A 406 17.28 16.67 14.89
C ASP A 406 16.61 17.73 15.79
N MET A 407 16.54 17.47 17.10
CA MET A 407 16.04 18.42 18.09
C MET A 407 16.88 19.72 18.12
N ASP A 408 18.21 19.63 18.06
CA ASP A 408 19.09 20.80 18.07
C ASP A 408 18.88 21.67 16.81
N PHE A 409 18.55 21.06 15.66
CA PHE A 409 18.29 21.75 14.40
C PHE A 409 17.05 22.63 14.44
N GLU A 410 16.06 22.33 15.28
CA GLU A 410 14.89 23.19 15.45
C GLU A 410 15.26 24.62 15.84
N THR A 411 16.29 24.77 16.69
CA THR A 411 16.72 26.06 17.23
C THR A 411 17.88 26.71 16.48
N GLN A 412 18.55 26.00 15.56
CA GLN A 412 19.66 26.53 14.77
C GLN A 412 19.14 27.44 13.65
N GLU A 413 19.84 28.56 13.39
CA GLU A 413 19.50 29.47 12.29
C GLU A 413 19.69 28.80 10.91
N SER A 414 20.78 28.03 10.76
CA SER A 414 21.07 27.31 9.51
C SER A 414 21.66 25.93 9.78
N VAL A 415 21.32 25.00 8.93
CA VAL A 415 21.85 23.62 8.93
C VAL A 415 22.43 23.36 7.54
N SER A 416 23.62 22.78 7.47
CA SER A 416 24.22 22.40 6.19
C SER A 416 23.64 21.07 5.69
N GLU A 417 23.71 20.83 4.36
CA GLU A 417 23.38 19.51 3.78
C GLU A 417 24.17 18.36 4.44
N SER A 418 25.47 18.59 4.73
CA SER A 418 26.31 17.58 5.40
C SER A 418 25.82 17.25 6.80
N ASP A 419 25.36 18.25 7.56
CA ASP A 419 24.84 18.04 8.91
C ASP A 419 23.50 17.30 8.85
N TYR A 420 22.62 17.68 7.93
CA TYR A 420 21.36 16.98 7.68
C TYR A 420 21.59 15.50 7.31
N LEU A 421 22.49 15.21 6.34
CA LEU A 421 22.80 13.83 5.95
C LEU A 421 23.42 13.04 7.12
N THR A 422 24.22 13.66 7.98
CA THR A 422 24.76 13.03 9.19
C THR A 422 23.64 12.71 10.19
N MET A 423 22.71 13.63 10.39
CA MET A 423 21.57 13.45 11.28
C MET A 423 20.71 12.28 10.81
N ILE A 424 20.28 12.23 9.53
CA ILE A 424 19.44 11.12 9.02
C ILE A 424 20.19 9.80 8.92
N SER A 425 21.51 9.82 8.72
CA SER A 425 22.35 8.61 8.82
C SER A 425 22.27 8.03 10.23
N GLY A 426 22.40 8.85 11.28
CA GLY A 426 22.26 8.44 12.66
C GLY A 426 20.82 8.02 13.02
N LYS A 427 19.84 8.93 12.84
CA LYS A 427 18.45 8.73 13.27
C LYS A 427 17.76 7.56 12.54
N THR A 428 17.96 7.44 11.22
CA THR A 428 17.20 6.52 10.37
C THR A 428 18.06 5.41 9.78
N ALA A 429 19.17 5.74 9.08
CA ALA A 429 19.93 4.76 8.32
C ALA A 429 20.74 3.80 9.21
N ALA A 430 21.18 4.20 10.40
CA ALA A 430 21.95 3.36 11.32
C ALA A 430 21.26 2.03 11.63
N MET A 431 19.93 2.01 11.68
CA MET A 431 19.18 0.79 11.94
C MET A 431 19.16 -0.13 10.70
N PHE A 432 18.99 0.40 9.49
CA PHE A 432 19.10 -0.39 8.25
C PHE A 432 20.52 -0.94 8.06
N THR A 433 21.53 -0.13 8.30
CA THR A 433 22.94 -0.52 8.29
C THR A 433 23.21 -1.68 9.25
N THR A 434 22.71 -1.56 10.49
CA THR A 434 22.90 -2.59 11.52
C THR A 434 22.17 -3.88 11.19
N THR A 435 20.93 -3.80 10.71
CA THR A 435 20.16 -5.00 10.33
C THR A 435 20.85 -5.77 9.21
N ALA A 436 21.31 -5.07 8.18
CA ALA A 436 22.02 -5.68 7.06
C ALA A 436 23.38 -6.29 7.50
N LYS A 437 24.16 -5.52 8.26
CA LYS A 437 25.46 -5.95 8.78
C LYS A 437 25.37 -7.18 9.65
N THR A 438 24.42 -7.19 10.60
CA THR A 438 24.26 -8.31 11.54
C THR A 438 23.64 -9.54 10.89
N GLY A 439 22.76 -9.38 9.92
CA GLY A 439 22.27 -10.48 9.08
C GLY A 439 23.40 -11.17 8.30
N ALA A 440 24.25 -10.38 7.65
CA ALA A 440 25.41 -10.87 6.92
C ALA A 440 26.45 -11.53 7.87
N LEU A 441 26.66 -10.96 9.07
CA LEU A 441 27.54 -11.52 10.08
C LEU A 441 27.10 -12.94 10.51
N LEU A 442 25.84 -13.09 10.89
CA LEU A 442 25.29 -14.38 11.34
C LEU A 442 25.20 -15.42 10.20
N SER A 443 25.12 -15.00 8.95
CA SER A 443 25.16 -15.91 7.81
C SER A 443 26.56 -16.50 7.57
N GLY A 444 27.60 -15.94 8.19
CA GLY A 444 29.00 -16.32 7.99
C GLY A 444 29.59 -15.72 6.69
N ALA A 445 29.08 -14.60 6.23
CA ALA A 445 29.60 -13.91 5.05
C ALA A 445 31.04 -13.39 5.26
N SER A 446 31.75 -13.12 4.16
CA SER A 446 33.11 -12.55 4.24
C SER A 446 33.05 -11.10 4.77
N ALA A 447 34.18 -10.60 5.31
CA ALA A 447 34.26 -9.23 5.81
C ALA A 447 33.92 -8.19 4.72
N GLU A 448 34.32 -8.46 3.48
CA GLU A 448 34.00 -7.59 2.33
C GLU A 448 32.49 -7.59 2.04
N THR A 449 31.83 -8.76 2.09
CA THR A 449 30.38 -8.88 1.90
C THR A 449 29.62 -8.20 3.04
N ILE A 450 30.05 -8.36 4.29
CA ILE A 450 29.46 -7.69 5.45
C ILE A 450 29.55 -6.17 5.30
N GLN A 451 30.71 -5.65 4.87
CA GLN A 451 30.89 -4.21 4.66
C GLN A 451 30.00 -3.70 3.52
N CYS A 452 29.97 -4.40 2.39
CA CYS A 452 29.14 -4.07 1.24
C CYS A 452 27.63 -4.00 1.59
N LEU A 453 27.14 -4.99 2.37
CA LEU A 453 25.75 -5.02 2.81
C LEU A 453 25.45 -3.97 3.89
N ALA A 454 26.42 -3.60 4.72
CA ALA A 454 26.29 -2.46 5.62
C ALA A 454 26.13 -1.14 4.83
N GLU A 455 26.92 -0.93 3.78
CA GLU A 455 26.82 0.21 2.87
C GLU A 455 25.49 0.21 2.08
N TRP A 456 25.02 -0.96 1.65
CA TRP A 456 23.68 -1.12 1.08
C TRP A 456 22.61 -0.65 2.05
N GLY A 457 22.65 -1.13 3.31
CA GLY A 457 21.69 -0.75 4.34
C GLY A 457 21.70 0.75 4.64
N GLU A 458 22.88 1.37 4.69
CA GLU A 458 23.01 2.83 4.86
C GLU A 458 22.35 3.59 3.72
N ASN A 459 22.64 3.23 2.48
CA ASN A 459 22.07 3.89 1.32
C ASN A 459 20.55 3.69 1.20
N VAL A 460 20.04 2.49 1.53
CA VAL A 460 18.58 2.25 1.62
C VAL A 460 17.95 3.14 2.71
N GLY A 461 18.58 3.27 3.87
CA GLY A 461 18.06 4.09 4.97
C GLY A 461 18.07 5.59 4.65
N LEU A 462 19.13 6.10 4.00
CA LEU A 462 19.21 7.49 3.54
C LEU A 462 18.15 7.77 2.45
N CYS A 463 18.03 6.89 1.46
CA CYS A 463 16.99 6.98 0.44
C CYS A 463 15.60 6.98 1.08
N PHE A 464 15.34 6.10 2.05
CA PHE A 464 14.08 6.02 2.77
C PHE A 464 13.69 7.34 3.42
N GLN A 465 14.61 8.00 4.15
CA GLN A 465 14.32 9.26 4.83
C GLN A 465 14.12 10.42 3.84
N LEU A 466 14.97 10.52 2.81
CA LEU A 466 14.81 11.54 1.76
C LEU A 466 13.47 11.40 1.04
N MET A 467 12.99 10.16 0.84
CA MET A 467 11.68 9.88 0.26
C MET A 467 10.53 10.21 1.21
N ASP A 468 10.70 9.97 2.53
CA ASP A 468 9.70 10.37 3.52
C ASP A 468 9.52 11.90 3.55
N ASP A 469 10.61 12.68 3.52
CA ASP A 469 10.55 14.14 3.45
C ASP A 469 9.89 14.63 2.15
N LEU A 470 10.14 13.95 1.02
CA LEU A 470 9.48 14.24 -0.25
C LEU A 470 7.98 13.93 -0.21
N ILE A 471 7.59 12.82 0.40
CA ILE A 471 6.18 12.43 0.58
C ILE A 471 5.46 13.46 1.46
N ASP A 472 6.08 13.93 2.54
CA ASP A 472 5.50 14.99 3.37
C ASP A 472 5.25 16.28 2.58
N ALA A 473 6.19 16.67 1.71
CA ALA A 473 6.07 17.89 0.91
C ALA A 473 5.08 17.76 -0.25
N THR A 474 4.99 16.59 -0.92
CA THR A 474 4.28 16.42 -2.20
C THR A 474 3.06 15.51 -2.11
N GLY A 475 2.88 14.78 -1.01
CA GLY A 475 1.81 13.81 -0.84
C GLY A 475 0.45 14.46 -0.64
N ASP A 476 -0.63 13.72 -0.98
CA ASP A 476 -1.98 14.15 -0.69
C ASP A 476 -2.29 13.99 0.80
N SER A 477 -2.86 15.03 1.41
CA SER A 477 -3.21 15.06 2.84
C SER A 477 -4.14 13.92 3.27
N ASP A 478 -5.02 13.47 2.36
CA ASP A 478 -5.96 12.38 2.63
C ASP A 478 -5.24 11.01 2.68
N THR A 479 -4.14 10.86 1.93
CA THR A 479 -3.29 9.66 1.93
C THR A 479 -2.30 9.66 3.10
N LEU A 480 -1.81 10.83 3.51
CA LEU A 480 -0.81 10.99 4.57
C LEU A 480 -1.40 10.91 5.98
N GLY A 481 -2.71 11.15 6.14
CA GLY A 481 -3.35 11.29 7.45
C GLY A 481 -2.93 12.55 8.23
N LYS A 482 -2.13 13.44 7.61
CA LYS A 482 -1.69 14.74 8.12
C LYS A 482 -1.65 15.75 6.95
N PRO A 483 -1.68 17.08 7.20
CA PRO A 483 -1.54 18.07 6.14
C PRO A 483 -0.25 17.88 5.34
N ALA A 484 -0.29 18.03 4.02
CA ALA A 484 0.92 18.12 3.21
C ALA A 484 1.79 19.30 3.69
N CYS A 485 3.10 19.21 3.48
CA CYS A 485 4.08 20.21 3.95
C CYS A 485 4.06 20.40 5.49
N SER A 486 3.74 19.37 6.29
CA SER A 486 3.76 19.49 7.75
C SER A 486 5.16 19.85 8.26
N ASP A 487 6.22 19.30 7.67
CA ASP A 487 7.62 19.63 8.00
C ASP A 487 7.95 21.10 7.75
N VAL A 488 7.36 21.73 6.72
CA VAL A 488 7.52 23.18 6.47
C VAL A 488 6.81 23.99 7.54
N ILE A 489 5.59 23.61 7.93
CA ILE A 489 4.82 24.29 9.00
C ILE A 489 5.58 24.23 10.34
N GLU A 490 6.16 23.08 10.66
CA GLU A 490 6.95 22.85 11.87
C GLU A 490 8.35 23.49 11.81
N GLY A 491 8.81 23.87 10.61
CA GLY A 491 10.13 24.50 10.42
C GLY A 491 11.28 23.48 10.43
N LYS A 492 11.01 22.22 10.11
CA LYS A 492 12.03 21.16 10.03
C LYS A 492 13.06 21.46 8.94
N LYS A 493 14.33 21.28 9.27
CA LYS A 493 15.46 21.52 8.38
C LYS A 493 15.72 20.33 7.46
N THR A 494 14.67 19.92 6.69
CA THR A 494 14.81 18.86 5.66
C THR A 494 15.71 19.32 4.52
N LEU A 495 16.18 18.40 3.68
CA LEU A 495 17.02 18.78 2.52
C LEU A 495 16.30 19.73 1.56
N ILE A 496 14.96 19.60 1.45
CA ILE A 496 14.11 20.49 0.67
C ILE A 496 14.19 21.92 1.22
N ALA A 497 14.02 22.08 2.54
CA ALA A 497 14.08 23.37 3.21
C ALA A 497 15.49 23.98 3.17
N ILE A 498 16.53 23.17 3.40
CA ILE A 498 17.94 23.61 3.31
C ILE A 498 18.25 24.15 1.92
N HIS A 499 17.87 23.44 0.86
CA HIS A 499 18.07 23.89 -0.51
C HIS A 499 17.26 25.16 -0.81
N ALA A 500 16.01 25.25 -0.35
CA ALA A 500 15.15 26.42 -0.52
C ALA A 500 15.74 27.68 0.13
N HIS A 501 16.24 27.57 1.37
CA HIS A 501 16.91 28.69 2.05
C HIS A 501 18.20 29.17 1.36
N GLY A 502 18.79 28.37 0.49
CA GLY A 502 19.94 28.77 -0.35
C GLY A 502 19.54 29.49 -1.63
N GLN A 503 18.25 29.66 -1.94
CA GLN A 503 17.75 30.31 -3.15
C GLN A 503 17.42 31.80 -2.90
N ASP A 504 17.05 32.54 -3.97
CA ASP A 504 16.58 33.92 -3.87
C ASP A 504 15.25 33.99 -3.12
N GLU A 505 15.24 34.65 -1.96
CA GLU A 505 14.07 34.81 -1.09
C GLU A 505 12.86 35.41 -1.81
N THR A 506 13.07 36.23 -2.84
CA THR A 506 11.98 36.84 -3.61
C THR A 506 11.20 35.85 -4.44
N LEU A 507 11.74 34.64 -4.67
CA LEU A 507 11.07 33.54 -5.38
C LEU A 507 10.27 32.63 -4.45
N LEU A 508 10.41 32.79 -3.13
CA LEU A 508 9.85 31.91 -2.10
C LEU A 508 9.05 32.68 -1.02
N PRO A 509 8.23 33.68 -1.37
CA PRO A 509 7.58 34.54 -0.38
C PRO A 509 6.57 33.79 0.51
N THR A 510 5.89 32.77 -0.03
CA THR A 510 4.93 31.97 0.74
C THR A 510 5.65 30.99 1.64
N PHE A 511 6.68 30.30 1.13
CA PHE A 511 7.52 29.41 1.91
C PHE A 511 8.12 30.12 3.14
N HIS A 512 8.78 31.25 2.98
CA HIS A 512 9.38 31.98 4.11
C HIS A 512 8.35 32.47 5.14
N ARG A 513 7.12 32.73 4.73
CA ARG A 513 6.02 33.11 5.64
C ARG A 513 5.51 31.93 6.43
N VAL A 514 5.47 30.72 5.84
CA VAL A 514 4.86 29.51 6.42
C VAL A 514 5.88 28.70 7.20
N PHE A 515 7.14 28.73 6.79
CA PHE A 515 8.21 27.93 7.41
C PHE A 515 8.33 28.24 8.91
N GLY A 516 8.12 27.23 9.75
CA GLY A 516 8.18 27.34 11.20
C GLY A 516 7.05 28.17 11.84
N CYS A 517 5.94 28.42 11.15
CA CYS A 517 4.83 29.19 11.71
C CYS A 517 4.03 28.42 12.79
N GLY A 518 4.12 27.09 12.83
CA GLY A 518 3.39 26.22 13.77
C GLY A 518 1.87 26.25 13.62
N ASP A 519 1.34 26.87 12.56
CA ASP A 519 -0.12 26.98 12.33
C ASP A 519 -0.63 25.86 11.43
N HIS A 520 -1.00 24.74 12.02
CA HIS A 520 -1.58 23.59 11.34
C HIS A 520 -2.98 23.86 10.73
N ALA A 521 -3.58 25.04 10.96
CA ALA A 521 -4.79 25.49 10.28
C ALA A 521 -4.49 26.24 8.96
N THR A 522 -3.22 26.27 8.51
CA THR A 522 -2.82 26.86 7.23
C THR A 522 -3.64 26.25 6.09
N SER A 523 -4.24 27.11 5.23
CA SER A 523 -5.14 26.66 4.18
C SER A 523 -4.42 25.85 3.09
N ARG A 524 -5.11 24.89 2.49
CA ARG A 524 -4.59 24.07 1.39
C ARG A 524 -4.03 24.93 0.24
N ASP A 525 -4.77 25.98 -0.18
CA ASP A 525 -4.29 26.90 -1.24
C ASP A 525 -2.94 27.56 -0.90
N THR A 526 -2.68 27.80 0.39
CA THR A 526 -1.38 28.34 0.84
C THR A 526 -0.29 27.29 0.75
N LEU A 527 -0.57 26.05 1.13
CA LEU A 527 0.38 24.92 1.04
C LEU A 527 0.67 24.56 -0.42
N ASP A 528 -0.33 24.57 -1.28
CA ASP A 528 -0.16 24.38 -2.72
C ASP A 528 0.74 25.48 -3.32
N SER A 529 0.63 26.71 -2.82
CA SER A 529 1.53 27.82 -3.22
C SER A 529 2.96 27.57 -2.73
N VAL A 530 3.15 27.06 -1.51
CA VAL A 530 4.47 26.68 -0.99
C VAL A 530 5.10 25.60 -1.87
N LEU A 531 4.34 24.55 -2.20
CA LEU A 531 4.82 23.46 -3.06
C LEU A 531 5.23 23.99 -4.44
N ALA A 532 4.40 24.82 -5.07
CA ALA A 532 4.70 25.42 -6.37
C ALA A 532 5.97 26.29 -6.33
N GLU A 533 6.21 27.06 -5.26
CA GLU A 533 7.44 27.82 -5.06
C GLU A 533 8.67 26.90 -4.92
N LEU A 534 8.57 25.81 -4.11
CA LEU A 534 9.64 24.83 -3.92
C LEU A 534 9.99 24.07 -5.22
N GLU A 535 8.96 23.74 -6.03
CA GLU A 535 9.15 23.13 -7.35
C GLU A 535 9.84 24.11 -8.32
N ALA A 536 9.38 25.36 -8.36
CA ALA A 536 9.91 26.38 -9.28
C ALA A 536 11.39 26.69 -9.05
N VAL A 537 11.85 26.67 -7.79
CA VAL A 537 13.28 26.85 -7.46
C VAL A 537 14.09 25.56 -7.51
N GLY A 538 13.43 24.41 -7.80
CA GLY A 538 14.07 23.12 -7.96
C GLY A 538 14.40 22.38 -6.66
N SER A 539 13.87 22.79 -5.49
CA SER A 539 14.16 22.16 -4.20
C SER A 539 13.63 20.72 -4.12
N ILE A 540 12.44 20.48 -4.65
CA ILE A 540 11.85 19.13 -4.76
C ILE A 540 12.73 18.24 -5.66
N ALA A 541 13.11 18.73 -6.84
CA ALA A 541 13.96 18.00 -7.77
C ALA A 541 15.35 17.70 -7.19
N TYR A 542 15.91 18.61 -6.40
CA TYR A 542 17.19 18.43 -5.72
C TYR A 542 17.15 17.28 -4.73
N ALA A 543 16.16 17.27 -3.83
CA ALA A 543 15.98 16.19 -2.85
C ALA A 543 15.70 14.83 -3.54
N LYS A 544 14.87 14.82 -4.58
CA LYS A 544 14.59 13.62 -5.38
C LYS A 544 15.86 13.06 -6.04
N ASN A 545 16.69 13.90 -6.63
CA ASN A 545 17.95 13.47 -7.23
C ASN A 545 18.90 12.89 -6.18
N LYS A 546 18.96 13.47 -4.98
CA LYS A 546 19.76 12.92 -3.87
C LYS A 546 19.28 11.55 -3.44
N ALA A 547 17.95 11.33 -3.31
CA ALA A 547 17.38 10.02 -3.04
C ALA A 547 17.75 9.00 -4.12
N MET A 548 17.68 9.39 -5.41
CA MET A 548 18.07 8.53 -6.52
C MET A 548 19.57 8.21 -6.55
N GLU A 549 20.45 9.12 -6.09
CA GLU A 549 21.88 8.84 -5.92
C GLU A 549 22.09 7.70 -4.91
N HIS A 550 21.45 7.76 -3.74
CA HIS A 550 21.53 6.71 -2.72
C HIS A 550 20.89 5.40 -3.18
N HIS A 551 19.76 5.45 -3.87
CA HIS A 551 19.16 4.28 -4.51
C HIS A 551 20.14 3.57 -5.47
N ALA A 552 20.79 4.32 -6.36
CA ALA A 552 21.77 3.78 -7.30
C ALA A 552 23.02 3.20 -6.58
N LEU A 553 23.45 3.82 -5.46
CA LEU A 553 24.53 3.32 -4.63
C LEU A 553 24.15 1.98 -3.98
N ALA A 554 22.93 1.85 -3.46
CA ALA A 554 22.43 0.62 -2.89
C ALA A 554 22.42 -0.52 -3.93
N HIS A 555 21.91 -0.29 -5.14
CA HIS A 555 21.94 -1.31 -6.20
C HIS A 555 23.36 -1.77 -6.54
N ARG A 556 24.34 -0.85 -6.60
CA ARG A 556 25.74 -1.21 -6.86
C ARG A 556 26.32 -2.15 -5.81
N CYS A 557 25.95 -2.02 -4.54
CA CYS A 557 26.35 -2.96 -3.51
C CYS A 557 25.82 -4.38 -3.80
N LEU A 558 24.56 -4.48 -4.25
CA LEU A 558 23.94 -5.77 -4.59
C LEU A 558 24.54 -6.42 -5.85
N ASP A 559 25.09 -5.63 -6.78
CA ASP A 559 25.75 -6.14 -8.00
C ASP A 559 26.97 -7.02 -7.71
N SER A 560 27.56 -6.89 -6.51
CA SER A 560 28.69 -7.73 -6.06
C SER A 560 28.26 -9.11 -5.56
N LEU A 561 26.96 -9.35 -5.33
CA LEU A 561 26.43 -10.61 -4.83
C LEU A 561 26.09 -11.57 -5.98
N PRO A 562 26.22 -12.89 -5.80
CA PRO A 562 25.73 -13.86 -6.78
C PRO A 562 24.23 -13.74 -6.98
N GLU A 563 23.78 -13.75 -8.23
CA GLU A 563 22.35 -13.68 -8.56
C GLU A 563 21.57 -14.84 -7.90
N SER A 564 20.50 -14.48 -7.18
CA SER A 564 19.62 -15.42 -6.48
C SER A 564 18.23 -14.79 -6.27
N LYS A 565 17.22 -15.62 -5.97
CA LYS A 565 15.88 -15.11 -5.59
C LYS A 565 15.97 -14.15 -4.40
N ALA A 566 16.83 -14.44 -3.41
CA ALA A 566 17.00 -13.58 -2.24
C ALA A 566 17.65 -12.22 -2.60
N VAL A 567 18.62 -12.19 -3.53
CA VAL A 567 19.17 -10.91 -4.03
C VAL A 567 18.10 -10.13 -4.79
N SER A 568 17.26 -10.80 -5.58
CA SER A 568 16.12 -10.14 -6.24
C SER A 568 15.15 -9.50 -5.23
N VAL A 569 14.89 -10.16 -4.09
CA VAL A 569 14.10 -9.57 -2.98
C VAL A 569 14.74 -8.28 -2.44
N LEU A 570 16.07 -8.28 -2.23
CA LEU A 570 16.77 -7.08 -1.77
C LEU A 570 16.75 -5.95 -2.81
N ARG A 571 16.84 -6.27 -4.12
CA ARG A 571 16.69 -5.30 -5.21
C ARG A 571 15.29 -4.69 -5.21
N GLU A 572 14.26 -5.52 -5.12
CA GLU A 572 12.87 -5.06 -5.04
C GLU A 572 12.62 -4.21 -3.79
N LEU A 573 13.21 -4.55 -2.64
CA LEU A 573 13.17 -3.71 -1.45
C LEU A 573 13.83 -2.34 -1.68
N THR A 574 14.94 -2.31 -2.41
CA THR A 574 15.61 -1.06 -2.78
C THR A 574 14.73 -0.20 -3.68
N ASP A 575 14.10 -0.81 -4.70
CA ASP A 575 13.20 -0.12 -5.63
C ASP A 575 11.91 0.36 -4.95
N TRP A 576 11.39 -0.43 -4.01
CA TRP A 576 10.17 -0.10 -3.27
C TRP A 576 10.26 1.25 -2.55
N GLN A 577 11.46 1.72 -2.17
CA GLN A 577 11.63 3.04 -1.56
C GLN A 577 11.18 4.17 -2.49
N LEU A 578 11.42 4.06 -3.81
CA LEU A 578 11.05 5.08 -4.79
C LEU A 578 9.57 5.03 -5.18
N ILE A 579 8.94 3.86 -5.11
CA ILE A 579 7.53 3.65 -5.53
C ILE A 579 6.54 4.29 -4.55
N ARG A 580 6.97 4.63 -3.34
CA ARG A 580 6.12 5.23 -2.29
C ARG A 580 5.55 6.61 -2.64
N ILE A 581 6.06 7.26 -3.71
CA ILE A 581 5.59 8.56 -4.23
C ILE A 581 4.75 8.40 -5.51
N ALA A 582 4.82 7.25 -6.19
CA ALA A 582 4.15 7.04 -7.47
C ALA A 582 2.69 6.63 -7.28
#